data_ae9cbc16d820c870804207e8ed34248f
#
_entry.id   ae9cbc16d820c870804207e8ed34248f
#
_cell.length_a   1.000
_cell.length_b   1.000
_cell.length_c   1.000
_cell.angle_alpha   90.00
_cell.angle_beta   90.00
_cell.angle_gamma   90.00
#
_symmetry.space_group_name_H-M   'P 1'
#
loop_
_entity.id
_entity.type
_entity.pdbx_description
1 polymer ?
#
loop_
_entity_poly.entity_id
_entity_poly.type
_entity_poly.pdbx_seq_one_letter_code
_entity_poly.pdbx_strand_id
1 'polypeptide(L)'
;MRISLLLSGVVLAACATSAFAANRPTGFTTICNEGKTCSVPASTLVAYGRADKFTYKTLSGSFVCGEVTFGAGTKVAGGTNECSVGRATSAVSSSAPAQSSSSAVTSSKVNSSAPSSIASSKSSVASSAASSAPSVGSYYPGCEKPEPTETVQLPATRVVAAGEIFDGLNKRYNLSGGSQSEGQPPLFEVQEGGVVRNVIIGSLAADGIHCKGNCTIERVWWEDIGEDAATAMGPAGTIMNITCGAAFNGSDKTFQFNGRGELHISKFYVQSAGKLARTCGDCTNNGGPRKIVINDVITRDVSTIVGINTNFGDTAIIRNLTLNNSGTSKTKICQVYKGVVKGSGSSSALGVEFDTANCDVRPADVTLLGNSQMNTSACAGSCPIN
;
A
#
# COMPACT_ATOMS: atom_id res chain seq x y z
N MET A 1 63.66 30.83 -30.80
CA MET A 1 62.22 31.07 -30.88
C MET A 1 61.51 30.01 -29.98
N ARG A 2 61.19 30.35 -28.72
CA ARG A 2 60.55 29.44 -27.74
C ARG A 2 59.10 29.80 -27.65
N ILE A 3 58.24 28.88 -28.02
CA ILE A 3 56.81 29.05 -27.94
C ILE A 3 56.36 28.40 -26.58
N SER A 4 55.89 29.27 -25.68
CA SER A 4 55.21 28.80 -24.38
C SER A 4 53.78 28.52 -24.67
N LEU A 5 53.35 27.27 -24.44
CA LEU A 5 51.94 26.90 -24.39
C LEU A 5 51.43 27.18 -22.98
N LEU A 6 50.48 28.08 -22.86
CA LEU A 6 49.66 28.30 -21.66
C LEU A 6 48.49 27.29 -21.66
N LEU A 7 48.53 26.33 -20.72
CA LEU A 7 47.39 25.46 -20.42
C LEU A 7 46.45 26.22 -19.49
N SER A 8 45.28 26.61 -20.00
CA SER A 8 44.17 27.11 -19.18
C SER A 8 43.42 25.92 -18.58
N GLY A 9 43.60 25.69 -17.28
CA GLY A 9 42.84 24.72 -16.53
C GLY A 9 41.42 25.25 -16.23
N VAL A 10 40.39 24.62 -16.80
CA VAL A 10 39.02 24.85 -16.42
C VAL A 10 38.73 24.05 -15.14
N VAL A 11 38.59 24.76 -14.02
CA VAL A 11 38.13 24.17 -12.76
C VAL A 11 36.62 24.01 -12.87
N LEU A 12 36.12 22.77 -13.07
CA LEU A 12 34.72 22.44 -12.88
C LEU A 12 34.44 22.45 -11.38
N ALA A 13 33.78 23.49 -10.91
CA ALA A 13 33.16 23.48 -9.56
C ALA A 13 31.98 22.53 -9.57
N ALA A 14 32.16 21.33 -8.99
CA ALA A 14 31.06 20.45 -8.67
C ALA A 14 30.21 21.10 -7.56
N CYS A 15 29.04 21.67 -7.93
CA CYS A 15 28.00 22.02 -6.97
C CYS A 15 27.49 20.73 -6.33
N ALA A 16 28.02 20.36 -5.17
CA ALA A 16 27.40 19.40 -4.28
C ALA A 16 26.10 20.05 -3.74
N THR A 17 24.97 19.69 -4.32
CA THR A 17 23.65 20.00 -3.70
C THR A 17 23.56 19.18 -2.42
N SER A 18 23.79 19.82 -1.28
CA SER A 18 23.47 19.24 0.03
C SER A 18 21.97 18.97 0.04
N ALA A 19 21.57 17.70 -0.04
CA ALA A 19 20.22 17.31 0.26
C ALA A 19 19.99 17.62 1.74
N PHE A 20 19.30 18.73 2.03
CA PHE A 20 18.85 19.01 3.40
C PHE A 20 17.86 17.93 3.78
N ALA A 21 18.14 17.23 4.88
CA ALA A 21 17.19 16.28 5.48
C ALA A 21 15.85 17.00 5.71
N ALA A 22 14.78 16.40 5.25
CA ALA A 22 13.45 17.00 5.32
C ALA A 22 13.01 17.10 6.79
N ASN A 23 12.41 18.25 7.15
CA ASN A 23 11.87 18.42 8.51
C ASN A 23 10.50 17.75 8.71
N ARG A 24 10.04 17.00 7.75
CA ARG A 24 8.78 16.24 7.75
C ARG A 24 8.90 14.98 6.91
N PRO A 25 8.11 13.93 7.19
CA PRO A 25 8.07 12.73 6.35
C PRO A 25 7.67 13.06 4.91
N THR A 26 8.14 12.27 3.97
CA THR A 26 7.76 12.40 2.57
C THR A 26 6.23 12.29 2.44
N GLY A 27 5.61 13.21 1.72
CA GLY A 27 4.15 13.26 1.55
C GLY A 27 3.38 13.96 2.69
N PHE A 28 4.07 14.39 3.75
CA PHE A 28 3.46 15.17 4.84
C PHE A 28 3.57 16.68 4.58
N THR A 29 2.60 17.42 5.12
CA THR A 29 2.58 18.88 5.09
C THR A 29 2.69 19.40 6.53
N THR A 30 3.61 20.33 6.78
CA THR A 30 3.75 20.98 8.08
C THR A 30 2.49 21.75 8.43
N ILE A 31 1.97 21.50 9.62
CA ILE A 31 0.80 22.22 10.15
C ILE A 31 1.19 23.24 11.22
N CYS A 32 2.26 23.00 11.97
CA CYS A 32 2.84 24.01 12.86
C CYS A 32 4.23 23.59 13.38
N ASN A 33 4.98 24.55 13.90
CA ASN A 33 6.28 24.33 14.52
C ASN A 33 6.16 23.95 15.99
N GLU A 34 7.21 23.35 16.54
CA GLU A 34 7.35 23.04 17.97
C GLU A 34 6.97 24.21 18.86
N GLY A 35 6.25 23.93 19.93
CA GLY A 35 5.75 24.91 20.90
C GLY A 35 4.47 25.64 20.48
N LYS A 36 3.97 25.44 19.28
CA LYS A 36 2.72 26.04 18.79
C LYS A 36 1.53 25.11 18.96
N THR A 37 0.35 25.69 19.12
CA THR A 37 -0.90 24.93 19.10
C THR A 37 -1.33 24.70 17.65
N CYS A 38 -1.59 23.44 17.32
CA CYS A 38 -2.17 22.99 16.05
C CYS A 38 -3.57 22.45 16.26
N SER A 39 -4.33 22.32 15.18
CA SER A 39 -5.62 21.64 15.22
C SER A 39 -5.75 20.73 14.01
N VAL A 40 -6.29 19.56 14.22
CA VAL A 40 -6.50 18.54 13.17
C VAL A 40 -7.91 17.95 13.26
N PRO A 41 -8.47 17.43 12.18
CA PRO A 41 -9.68 16.61 12.20
C PRO A 41 -9.55 15.42 13.17
N ALA A 42 -10.68 14.79 13.47
CA ALA A 42 -10.68 13.59 14.29
C ALA A 42 -9.84 12.48 13.65
N SER A 43 -9.10 11.73 14.49
CA SER A 43 -8.28 10.58 14.10
C SER A 43 -7.24 10.87 13.00
N THR A 44 -6.60 12.05 13.07
CA THR A 44 -5.54 12.44 12.15
C THR A 44 -4.17 11.96 12.65
N LEU A 45 -3.42 11.25 11.81
CA LEU A 45 -2.03 10.89 12.09
C LEU A 45 -1.15 12.13 11.94
N VAL A 46 -0.46 12.48 13.02
CA VAL A 46 0.45 13.63 13.09
C VAL A 46 1.86 13.13 13.35
N ALA A 47 2.81 13.55 12.52
CA ALA A 47 4.23 13.32 12.75
C ALA A 47 4.86 14.54 13.45
N TYR A 48 5.68 14.29 14.46
CA TYR A 48 6.50 15.29 15.17
C TYR A 48 7.98 14.94 15.06
N GLY A 49 8.81 15.86 14.61
CA GLY A 49 10.25 15.62 14.52
C GLY A 49 10.94 16.49 13.46
N ARG A 50 12.14 16.03 13.03
CA ARG A 50 12.97 16.63 11.99
C ARG A 50 14.04 15.67 11.48
N ALA A 51 14.69 16.00 10.36
CA ALA A 51 15.87 15.28 9.85
C ALA A 51 15.65 13.76 9.80
N ASP A 52 14.54 13.34 9.22
CA ASP A 52 14.13 11.95 9.01
C ASP A 52 13.93 11.11 10.31
N LYS A 53 13.83 11.82 11.47
CA LYS A 53 13.50 11.22 12.77
C LYS A 53 12.16 11.77 13.24
N PHE A 54 11.13 10.93 13.23
CA PHE A 54 9.76 11.34 13.50
C PHE A 54 9.09 10.40 14.51
N THR A 55 8.31 11.00 15.42
CA THR A 55 7.39 10.30 16.31
C THR A 55 5.97 10.56 15.83
N TYR A 56 5.15 9.50 15.70
CA TYR A 56 3.80 9.59 15.18
C TYR A 56 2.77 9.41 16.29
N LYS A 57 1.67 10.17 16.20
CA LYS A 57 0.53 10.04 17.11
C LYS A 57 -0.77 10.39 16.38
N THR A 58 -1.80 9.57 16.58
CA THR A 58 -3.15 9.90 16.10
C THR A 58 -3.80 10.88 17.07
N LEU A 59 -4.18 12.04 16.56
CA LEU A 59 -4.71 13.17 17.36
C LEU A 59 -6.05 13.64 16.80
N SER A 60 -6.80 14.35 17.65
CA SER A 60 -8.08 14.94 17.28
C SER A 60 -8.20 16.33 17.95
N GLY A 61 -8.69 17.32 17.20
CA GLY A 61 -8.85 18.67 17.73
C GLY A 61 -7.54 19.41 17.93
N SER A 62 -7.47 20.27 18.93
CA SER A 62 -6.32 21.13 19.21
C SER A 62 -5.30 20.47 20.14
N PHE A 63 -4.01 20.60 19.84
CA PHE A 63 -2.89 20.08 20.63
C PHE A 63 -1.67 20.98 20.50
N VAL A 64 -0.74 20.87 21.44
CA VAL A 64 0.56 21.58 21.37
C VAL A 64 1.58 20.69 20.66
N CYS A 65 2.22 21.21 19.61
CA CYS A 65 3.27 20.48 18.91
C CYS A 65 4.54 20.41 19.78
N GLY A 66 4.90 19.21 20.24
CA GLY A 66 6.07 19.01 21.08
C GLY A 66 5.96 17.81 22.02
N GLU A 67 6.97 17.66 22.89
CA GLU A 67 7.09 16.53 23.81
C GLU A 67 5.89 16.40 24.78
N VAL A 68 5.21 17.49 25.10
CA VAL A 68 3.99 17.47 25.92
C VAL A 68 2.89 16.60 25.27
N THR A 69 2.85 16.55 23.96
CA THR A 69 1.87 15.77 23.21
C THR A 69 2.44 14.41 22.79
N PHE A 70 3.70 14.37 22.35
CA PHE A 70 4.31 13.18 21.73
C PHE A 70 5.10 12.30 22.70
N GLY A 71 5.45 12.82 23.89
CA GLY A 71 6.20 12.12 24.93
C GLY A 71 7.60 12.71 25.14
N ALA A 72 8.10 12.55 26.36
CA ALA A 72 9.45 12.99 26.70
C ALA A 72 10.51 12.25 25.88
N GLY A 73 11.56 12.95 25.42
CA GLY A 73 12.64 12.40 24.63
C GLY A 73 12.35 12.26 23.14
N THR A 74 11.18 12.69 22.65
CA THR A 74 10.82 12.65 21.22
C THR A 74 11.36 13.84 20.43
N LYS A 75 11.87 14.87 21.12
CA LYS A 75 12.50 16.02 20.48
C LYS A 75 13.83 15.64 19.84
N VAL A 76 13.96 15.90 18.55
CA VAL A 76 15.21 15.70 17.81
C VAL A 76 16.08 16.94 17.92
N ALA A 77 17.30 16.77 18.44
CA ALA A 77 18.25 17.86 18.64
C ALA A 77 18.76 18.46 17.31
N GLY A 78 19.29 19.68 17.37
CA GLY A 78 20.00 20.32 16.25
C GLY A 78 19.13 21.24 15.40
N GLY A 79 17.94 21.65 15.83
CA GLY A 79 17.07 22.65 15.18
C GLY A 79 15.60 22.52 15.52
N THR A 80 14.76 23.24 14.81
CA THR A 80 13.32 23.28 15.07
C THR A 80 12.66 21.97 14.61
N ASN A 81 11.94 21.31 15.52
CA ASN A 81 11.03 20.22 15.17
C ASN A 81 9.70 20.83 14.70
N GLU A 82 8.96 20.07 13.92
CA GLU A 82 7.66 20.50 13.43
C GLU A 82 6.63 19.38 13.53
N CYS A 83 5.35 19.76 13.59
CA CYS A 83 4.25 18.83 13.44
C CYS A 83 3.73 18.88 12.01
N SER A 84 3.53 17.73 11.42
CA SER A 84 3.09 17.58 10.04
C SER A 84 2.04 16.47 9.92
N VAL A 85 1.19 16.57 8.90
CA VAL A 85 0.14 15.60 8.61
C VAL A 85 0.28 15.09 7.19
N GLY A 86 -0.02 13.83 6.98
CA GLY A 86 -0.15 13.28 5.64
C GLY A 86 -1.21 14.07 4.85
N ARG A 87 -1.03 14.17 3.55
CA ARG A 87 -1.94 14.92 2.68
C ARG A 87 -3.32 14.31 2.78
N ALA A 88 -4.22 14.94 3.55
CA ALA A 88 -5.63 14.61 3.51
C ALA A 88 -6.13 14.84 2.09
N THR A 89 -6.65 13.82 1.43
CA THR A 89 -7.46 14.02 0.23
C THR A 89 -8.68 14.79 0.67
N SER A 90 -8.76 16.07 0.29
CA SER A 90 -9.85 16.98 0.62
C SER A 90 -11.17 16.40 0.14
N ALA A 91 -11.98 15.91 1.08
CA ALA A 91 -13.41 15.81 0.86
C ALA A 91 -13.93 17.24 0.76
N VAL A 92 -14.41 17.62 -0.42
CA VAL A 92 -15.10 18.90 -0.63
C VAL A 92 -16.38 18.86 0.19
N SER A 93 -16.36 19.52 1.35
CA SER A 93 -17.55 19.80 2.14
C SER A 93 -18.23 21.02 1.55
N SER A 94 -19.32 20.83 0.81
CA SER A 94 -20.25 21.88 0.48
C SER A 94 -21.09 22.21 1.71
N SER A 95 -20.82 23.34 2.35
CA SER A 95 -21.66 23.91 3.39
C SER A 95 -22.90 24.52 2.77
N ALA A 96 -24.09 24.04 3.15
CA ALA A 96 -25.34 24.76 3.04
C ALA A 96 -25.87 25.08 4.45
N PRO A 97 -26.52 26.25 4.66
CA PRO A 97 -26.74 26.80 5.99
C PRO A 97 -27.93 26.18 6.72
N ALA A 98 -27.79 26.10 8.02
CA ALA A 98 -28.85 25.70 8.94
C ALA A 98 -29.99 26.70 8.99
N GLN A 99 -31.21 26.20 8.89
CA GLN A 99 -32.39 26.88 9.41
C GLN A 99 -33.07 26.01 10.46
N SER A 100 -33.17 26.57 11.63
CA SER A 100 -33.92 26.07 12.77
C SER A 100 -35.41 26.32 12.56
N SER A 101 -36.26 25.34 12.88
CA SER A 101 -37.56 25.62 13.50
C SER A 101 -38.14 24.33 14.13
N SER A 102 -38.66 24.55 15.30
CA SER A 102 -39.21 23.65 16.30
C SER A 102 -40.65 23.20 16.01
N SER A 103 -41.04 22.19 16.77
CA SER A 103 -42.41 21.85 17.29
C SER A 103 -43.11 20.67 16.64
N ALA A 104 -43.27 19.69 17.43
CA ALA A 104 -44.32 19.16 18.31
C ALA A 104 -45.22 18.06 17.69
N VAL A 105 -45.08 16.91 18.36
CA VAL A 105 -46.08 15.94 18.86
C VAL A 105 -47.40 15.80 18.10
N THR A 106 -47.76 14.59 17.67
CA THR A 106 -48.94 13.83 18.20
C THR A 106 -48.99 12.38 17.70
N SER A 107 -49.39 11.52 18.62
CA SER A 107 -49.66 10.10 18.48
C SER A 107 -50.95 9.81 17.73
N SER A 108 -51.04 8.68 17.06
CA SER A 108 -52.18 7.76 17.27
C SER A 108 -52.08 6.48 16.44
N LYS A 109 -52.63 5.50 17.04
CA LYS A 109 -52.65 4.06 16.89
C LYS A 109 -53.50 3.52 15.74
N VAL A 110 -53.23 2.27 15.37
CA VAL A 110 -54.08 1.06 15.33
C VAL A 110 -54.57 0.55 13.96
N ASN A 111 -54.24 -0.69 13.76
CA ASN A 111 -54.93 -1.90 13.24
C ASN A 111 -54.83 -2.26 11.74
N SER A 112 -54.13 -3.39 11.49
CA SER A 112 -54.72 -4.75 11.36
C SER A 112 -55.36 -5.10 10.01
N SER A 113 -54.79 -6.01 9.30
CA SER A 113 -55.31 -7.30 8.82
C SER A 113 -54.73 -7.74 7.46
N ALA A 114 -54.24 -8.96 7.44
CA ALA A 114 -54.01 -9.79 6.26
C ALA A 114 -55.36 -10.48 5.87
N PRO A 115 -55.50 -11.30 4.78
CA PRO A 115 -54.52 -12.12 4.10
C PRO A 115 -54.70 -12.29 2.55
N SER A 116 -53.74 -13.03 1.95
CA SER A 116 -53.83 -13.98 0.81
C SER A 116 -54.14 -13.54 -0.59
N SER A 117 -53.22 -13.81 -1.53
CA SER A 117 -53.40 -14.90 -2.51
C SER A 117 -52.17 -15.05 -3.44
N ILE A 118 -51.91 -16.31 -3.74
CA ILE A 118 -50.85 -16.88 -4.56
C ILE A 118 -51.14 -16.63 -6.04
N ALA A 119 -50.10 -16.18 -6.82
CA ALA A 119 -50.08 -16.49 -8.25
C ALA A 119 -48.60 -16.62 -8.70
N SER A 120 -48.28 -17.85 -9.06
CA SER A 120 -47.02 -18.18 -9.77
C SER A 120 -47.00 -17.64 -11.18
N SER A 121 -45.96 -16.91 -11.55
CA SER A 121 -45.59 -16.77 -12.96
C SER A 121 -44.07 -16.94 -13.11
N LYS A 122 -43.71 -18.00 -13.81
CA LYS A 122 -42.35 -18.22 -14.30
C LYS A 122 -41.99 -17.13 -15.30
N SER A 123 -40.93 -16.42 -15.07
CA SER A 123 -40.31 -15.59 -16.10
C SER A 123 -38.82 -15.88 -16.12
N SER A 124 -38.37 -16.33 -17.27
CA SER A 124 -36.99 -16.65 -17.61
C SER A 124 -36.11 -15.41 -17.48
N VAL A 125 -35.15 -15.45 -16.57
CA VAL A 125 -34.14 -14.40 -16.44
C VAL A 125 -32.97 -14.75 -17.34
N ALA A 126 -32.87 -14.07 -18.46
CA ALA A 126 -31.64 -14.01 -19.23
C ALA A 126 -30.62 -13.20 -18.41
N SER A 127 -29.61 -13.89 -17.89
CA SER A 127 -28.49 -13.28 -17.19
C SER A 127 -27.58 -12.61 -18.21
N SER A 128 -27.79 -11.33 -18.45
CA SER A 128 -26.77 -10.47 -19.06
C SER A 128 -25.90 -9.94 -17.91
N ALA A 129 -24.77 -10.59 -17.67
CA ALA A 129 -23.72 -10.05 -16.82
C ALA A 129 -23.11 -8.84 -17.54
N ALA A 130 -23.68 -7.67 -17.31
CA ALA A 130 -23.01 -6.42 -17.60
C ALA A 130 -21.88 -6.29 -16.58
N SER A 131 -20.63 -6.45 -17.06
CA SER A 131 -19.44 -6.08 -16.32
C SER A 131 -19.50 -4.58 -16.06
N SER A 132 -19.98 -4.19 -14.88
CA SER A 132 -19.90 -2.81 -14.43
C SER A 132 -18.43 -2.50 -14.16
N ALA A 133 -17.84 -1.57 -14.92
CA ALA A 133 -16.53 -1.03 -14.63
C ALA A 133 -16.50 -0.52 -13.18
N PRO A 134 -15.43 -0.81 -12.40
CA PRO A 134 -15.35 -0.40 -11.00
C PRO A 134 -15.41 1.12 -10.89
N SER A 135 -16.20 1.64 -9.94
CA SER A 135 -16.31 3.06 -9.65
C SER A 135 -14.97 3.62 -9.18
N VAL A 136 -14.61 4.79 -9.72
CA VAL A 136 -13.33 5.46 -9.45
C VAL A 136 -13.22 5.84 -7.97
N GLY A 137 -12.27 5.23 -7.24
CA GLY A 137 -11.86 5.72 -5.91
C GLY A 137 -12.10 4.80 -4.74
N SER A 138 -12.31 3.51 -4.93
CA SER A 138 -12.69 2.61 -3.85
C SER A 138 -12.03 1.24 -4.02
N TYR A 139 -12.08 0.45 -3.00
CA TYR A 139 -11.71 -0.95 -2.90
C TYR A 139 -12.12 -1.78 -4.12
N TYR A 140 -11.60 -2.98 -4.21
CA TYR A 140 -12.14 -3.97 -5.15
C TYR A 140 -13.60 -4.28 -4.74
N PRO A 141 -14.57 -4.35 -5.68
CA PRO A 141 -15.98 -4.56 -5.37
C PRO A 141 -16.22 -5.80 -4.49
N GLY A 142 -16.93 -5.64 -3.39
CA GLY A 142 -17.17 -6.68 -2.39
C GLY A 142 -16.02 -6.92 -1.40
N CYS A 143 -14.96 -6.11 -1.49
CA CYS A 143 -13.79 -6.17 -0.60
C CYS A 143 -13.55 -4.85 0.14
N GLU A 144 -14.59 -4.07 0.37
CA GLU A 144 -14.54 -2.81 1.09
C GLU A 144 -14.07 -3.03 2.53
N LYS A 145 -13.26 -2.08 3.04
CA LYS A 145 -12.82 -2.11 4.43
C LYS A 145 -14.02 -1.83 5.34
N PRO A 146 -14.33 -2.72 6.28
CA PRO A 146 -15.33 -2.44 7.30
C PRO A 146 -14.81 -1.42 8.31
N GLU A 147 -15.71 -0.80 9.08
CA GLU A 147 -15.30 -0.04 10.25
C GLU A 147 -14.75 -1.01 11.31
N PRO A 148 -13.61 -0.66 11.95
CA PRO A 148 -13.02 -1.51 12.97
C PRO A 148 -13.93 -1.61 14.20
N THR A 149 -14.20 -2.84 14.63
CA THR A 149 -15.04 -3.08 15.82
C THR A 149 -14.32 -2.76 17.13
N GLU A 150 -12.99 -2.81 17.13
CA GLU A 150 -12.12 -2.55 18.27
C GLU A 150 -10.70 -2.27 17.77
N THR A 151 -9.87 -1.64 18.59
CA THR A 151 -8.42 -1.53 18.34
C THR A 151 -7.64 -2.35 19.38
N VAL A 152 -6.86 -3.31 18.90
CA VAL A 152 -6.03 -4.21 19.69
C VAL A 152 -4.57 -3.82 19.55
N GLN A 153 -3.87 -3.65 20.68
CA GLN A 153 -2.43 -3.47 20.72
C GLN A 153 -1.78 -4.81 21.06
N LEU A 154 -1.11 -5.42 20.10
CA LEU A 154 -0.35 -6.64 20.33
C LEU A 154 0.96 -6.29 21.05
N PRO A 155 1.29 -6.94 22.18
CA PRO A 155 2.54 -6.67 22.89
C PRO A 155 3.78 -7.19 22.16
N ALA A 156 3.60 -8.14 21.25
CA ALA A 156 4.63 -8.76 20.41
C ALA A 156 3.99 -9.35 19.17
N THR A 157 4.80 -9.81 18.22
CA THR A 157 4.36 -10.55 17.04
C THR A 157 3.37 -11.66 17.41
N ARG A 158 2.21 -11.69 16.75
CA ARG A 158 1.26 -12.78 16.87
C ARG A 158 1.67 -13.92 15.93
N VAL A 159 2.10 -15.03 16.48
CA VAL A 159 2.36 -16.24 15.69
C VAL A 159 1.04 -16.95 15.41
N VAL A 160 0.69 -17.10 14.13
CA VAL A 160 -0.41 -17.94 13.66
C VAL A 160 0.18 -19.32 13.38
N ALA A 161 -0.21 -20.30 14.17
CA ALA A 161 0.35 -21.65 14.13
C ALA A 161 0.05 -22.37 12.80
N ALA A 162 0.75 -23.46 12.54
CA ALA A 162 0.51 -24.26 11.33
C ALA A 162 -0.95 -24.74 11.26
N GLY A 163 -1.61 -24.45 10.15
CA GLY A 163 -3.03 -24.77 9.93
C GLY A 163 -4.03 -23.95 10.75
N GLU A 164 -3.58 -23.00 11.58
CA GLU A 164 -4.47 -22.12 12.34
C GLU A 164 -5.19 -21.13 11.43
N ILE A 165 -6.47 -20.89 11.70
CA ILE A 165 -7.22 -19.78 11.11
C ILE A 165 -7.37 -18.69 12.17
N PHE A 166 -6.61 -17.60 12.01
CA PHE A 166 -6.77 -16.41 12.82
C PHE A 166 -7.82 -15.51 12.20
N ASP A 167 -8.99 -15.42 12.81
CA ASP A 167 -10.06 -14.49 12.41
C ASP A 167 -10.01 -13.25 13.30
N GLY A 168 -9.64 -12.11 12.71
CA GLY A 168 -9.50 -10.84 13.42
C GLY A 168 -10.83 -10.14 13.72
N LEU A 169 -11.97 -10.68 13.29
CA LEU A 169 -13.31 -10.15 13.58
C LEU A 169 -13.47 -8.66 13.20
N ASN A 170 -12.78 -8.23 12.16
CA ASN A 170 -12.69 -6.84 11.70
C ASN A 170 -12.17 -5.86 12.77
N LYS A 171 -11.37 -6.34 13.72
CA LYS A 171 -10.66 -5.47 14.65
C LYS A 171 -9.44 -4.86 13.98
N ARG A 172 -9.04 -3.67 14.44
CA ARG A 172 -7.77 -3.04 14.08
C ARG A 172 -6.67 -3.57 14.98
N TYR A 173 -5.56 -4.00 14.39
CA TYR A 173 -4.39 -4.49 15.11
C TYR A 173 -3.20 -3.57 14.88
N ASN A 174 -2.47 -3.27 15.95
CA ASN A 174 -1.20 -2.56 15.97
C ASN A 174 -0.18 -3.37 16.77
N LEU A 175 1.10 -3.20 16.49
CA LEU A 175 2.18 -3.72 17.32
C LEU A 175 2.60 -2.65 18.34
N SER A 176 2.67 -2.99 19.62
CA SER A 176 3.19 -2.10 20.65
C SER A 176 4.64 -1.73 20.35
N GLY A 177 4.93 -0.43 20.24
CA GLY A 177 6.24 0.04 19.79
C GLY A 177 6.48 -0.10 18.29
N GLY A 178 5.50 -0.56 17.52
CA GLY A 178 5.57 -0.61 16.06
C GLY A 178 5.67 0.80 15.46
N SER A 179 6.37 0.92 14.36
CA SER A 179 6.51 2.14 13.58
C SER A 179 6.57 1.79 12.08
N GLN A 180 6.98 2.74 11.26
CA GLN A 180 7.19 2.54 9.82
C GLN A 180 8.68 2.43 9.47
N SER A 181 9.53 2.10 10.44
CA SER A 181 10.97 1.97 10.24
C SER A 181 11.33 0.57 9.77
N GLU A 182 12.40 0.48 8.98
CA GLU A 182 13.02 -0.78 8.55
C GLU A 182 13.50 -1.63 9.74
N GLY A 183 13.47 -2.96 9.58
CA GLY A 183 14.06 -3.92 10.51
C GLY A 183 13.24 -4.22 11.75
N GLN A 184 11.94 -3.93 11.72
CA GLN A 184 11.04 -4.30 12.80
C GLN A 184 10.52 -5.75 12.68
N PRO A 185 10.05 -6.35 13.79
CA PRO A 185 9.36 -7.63 13.71
C PRO A 185 8.01 -7.48 13.01
N PRO A 186 7.48 -8.56 12.38
CA PRO A 186 6.14 -8.52 11.81
C PRO A 186 5.06 -8.42 12.87
N LEU A 187 3.92 -7.84 12.50
CA LEU A 187 2.72 -7.86 13.34
C LEU A 187 2.17 -9.29 13.49
N PHE A 188 2.14 -10.04 12.36
CA PHE A 188 1.78 -11.45 12.32
C PHE A 188 2.88 -12.28 11.67
N GLU A 189 3.21 -13.42 12.26
CA GLU A 189 4.06 -14.44 11.64
C GLU A 189 3.20 -15.69 11.41
N VAL A 190 2.99 -16.06 10.14
CA VAL A 190 2.08 -17.13 9.72
C VAL A 190 2.91 -18.36 9.36
N GLN A 191 2.68 -19.47 10.08
CA GLN A 191 3.29 -20.75 9.83
C GLN A 191 2.58 -21.51 8.71
N GLU A 192 3.12 -22.67 8.33
CA GLU A 192 2.64 -23.52 7.23
C GLU A 192 1.12 -23.74 7.27
N GLY A 193 0.41 -23.39 6.21
CA GLY A 193 -1.03 -23.54 6.07
C GLY A 193 -1.88 -22.61 6.92
N GLY A 194 -1.26 -21.65 7.64
CA GLY A 194 -1.97 -20.69 8.46
C GLY A 194 -2.77 -19.66 7.63
N VAL A 195 -3.84 -19.15 8.21
CA VAL A 195 -4.74 -18.16 7.60
C VAL A 195 -4.88 -16.96 8.52
N VAL A 196 -4.73 -15.75 7.98
CA VAL A 196 -5.11 -14.47 8.63
C VAL A 196 -6.26 -13.88 7.85
N ARG A 197 -7.39 -13.65 8.52
CA ARG A 197 -8.56 -13.08 7.85
C ARG A 197 -9.30 -12.07 8.69
N ASN A 198 -10.08 -11.20 8.02
CA ASN A 198 -10.92 -10.17 8.65
C ASN A 198 -10.12 -9.30 9.63
N VAL A 199 -8.95 -8.80 9.20
CA VAL A 199 -8.03 -8.00 10.00
C VAL A 199 -7.87 -6.63 9.38
N ILE A 200 -7.93 -5.59 10.21
CA ILE A 200 -7.50 -4.25 9.82
C ILE A 200 -6.14 -4.01 10.49
N ILE A 201 -5.13 -3.69 9.71
CA ILE A 201 -3.81 -3.35 10.21
C ILE A 201 -3.70 -1.83 10.24
N GLY A 202 -3.49 -1.26 11.44
CA GLY A 202 -3.39 0.18 11.65
C GLY A 202 -2.01 0.71 11.27
N SER A 203 -1.78 2.00 11.54
CA SER A 203 -0.54 2.70 11.17
C SER A 203 0.72 2.25 11.94
N LEU A 204 0.57 1.49 13.03
CA LEU A 204 1.69 0.86 13.73
C LEU A 204 1.91 -0.57 13.22
N ALA A 205 1.98 -0.69 11.90
CA ALA A 205 1.99 -1.96 11.17
C ALA A 205 3.31 -2.73 11.29
N ALA A 206 4.39 -2.07 11.70
CA ALA A 206 5.74 -2.65 11.74
C ALA A 206 6.10 -3.30 10.38
N ASP A 207 6.59 -4.53 10.35
CA ASP A 207 6.88 -5.28 9.11
C ASP A 207 5.70 -6.20 8.69
N GLY A 208 4.48 -5.75 8.92
CA GLY A 208 3.24 -6.35 8.42
C GLY A 208 3.07 -7.84 8.75
N ILE A 209 2.89 -8.67 7.73
CA ILE A 209 2.64 -10.11 7.85
C ILE A 209 3.77 -10.91 7.20
N HIS A 210 4.44 -11.79 7.94
CA HIS A 210 5.42 -12.73 7.41
C HIS A 210 4.81 -14.13 7.22
N CYS A 211 4.83 -14.66 6.01
CA CYS A 211 4.42 -16.03 5.69
C CYS A 211 5.63 -16.94 5.58
N LYS A 212 5.78 -17.90 6.52
CA LYS A 212 6.92 -18.82 6.58
C LYS A 212 6.77 -20.08 5.72
N GLY A 213 5.57 -20.34 5.24
CA GLY A 213 5.21 -21.47 4.39
C GLY A 213 4.03 -21.12 3.50
N ASN A 214 3.19 -22.10 3.18
CA ASN A 214 1.89 -21.82 2.59
C ASN A 214 1.08 -20.94 3.54
N CYS A 215 0.47 -19.88 3.05
CA CYS A 215 -0.40 -19.05 3.87
C CYS A 215 -1.51 -18.40 3.04
N THR A 216 -2.58 -17.99 3.74
CA THR A 216 -3.68 -17.22 3.15
C THR A 216 -3.91 -15.96 3.96
N ILE A 217 -3.95 -14.83 3.26
CA ILE A 217 -4.31 -13.51 3.77
C ILE A 217 -5.60 -13.12 3.07
N GLU A 218 -6.71 -13.12 3.79
CA GLU A 218 -8.04 -12.91 3.22
C GLU A 218 -8.78 -11.80 3.96
N ARG A 219 -9.31 -10.82 3.23
CA ARG A 219 -10.04 -9.69 3.84
C ARG A 219 -9.17 -9.01 4.90
N VAL A 220 -7.98 -8.56 4.46
CA VAL A 220 -7.04 -7.81 5.30
C VAL A 220 -6.80 -6.44 4.67
N TRP A 221 -6.85 -5.39 5.49
CA TRP A 221 -6.72 -4.02 5.08
C TRP A 221 -5.61 -3.32 5.87
N TRP A 222 -4.57 -2.86 5.20
CA TRP A 222 -3.49 -2.03 5.76
C TRP A 222 -3.87 -0.56 5.60
N GLU A 223 -4.22 0.12 6.70
CA GLU A 223 -4.57 1.54 6.70
C GLU A 223 -3.37 2.43 6.38
N ASP A 224 -2.19 1.95 6.74
CA ASP A 224 -0.91 2.58 6.43
C ASP A 224 0.16 1.48 6.45
N ILE A 225 0.80 1.25 5.31
CA ILE A 225 1.82 0.21 5.20
C ILE A 225 3.05 0.66 6.00
N GLY A 226 3.58 -0.22 6.85
CA GLY A 226 4.83 0.00 7.56
C GLY A 226 6.04 -0.11 6.63
N GLU A 227 6.91 -1.06 6.90
CA GLU A 227 8.03 -1.40 5.99
C GLU A 227 7.46 -2.07 4.73
N ASP A 228 6.90 -3.26 4.87
CA ASP A 228 6.13 -3.99 3.86
C ASP A 228 4.74 -4.37 4.43
N ALA A 229 3.73 -4.50 3.58
CA ALA A 229 2.42 -4.99 4.02
C ALA A 229 2.49 -6.48 4.36
N ALA A 230 3.13 -7.27 3.49
CA ALA A 230 3.40 -8.67 3.79
C ALA A 230 4.59 -9.22 2.99
N THR A 231 5.28 -10.21 3.58
CA THR A 231 6.48 -10.84 3.01
C THR A 231 6.31 -12.35 2.88
N ALA A 232 6.44 -12.88 1.65
CA ALA A 232 6.51 -14.30 1.37
C ALA A 232 7.92 -14.81 1.68
N MET A 233 8.06 -15.72 2.65
CA MET A 233 9.35 -16.24 3.13
C MET A 233 9.48 -17.77 3.03
N GLY A 234 8.43 -18.46 2.56
CA GLY A 234 8.37 -19.90 2.50
C GLY A 234 9.40 -20.54 1.56
N PRO A 235 9.70 -21.84 1.73
CA PRO A 235 10.57 -22.59 0.84
C PRO A 235 9.96 -22.81 -0.56
N ALA A 236 10.68 -23.49 -1.43
CA ALA A 236 10.19 -23.85 -2.76
C ALA A 236 8.92 -24.71 -2.67
N GLY A 237 7.97 -24.42 -3.56
CA GLY A 237 6.66 -25.10 -3.62
C GLY A 237 5.59 -24.51 -2.71
N THR A 238 5.91 -23.46 -1.94
CA THR A 238 4.90 -22.76 -1.13
C THR A 238 4.14 -21.72 -1.94
N ILE A 239 2.90 -21.44 -1.50
CA ILE A 239 2.03 -20.42 -2.08
C ILE A 239 1.56 -19.48 -0.99
N MET A 240 1.82 -18.18 -1.16
CA MET A 240 1.21 -17.11 -0.39
C MET A 240 0.02 -16.56 -1.17
N ASN A 241 -1.18 -16.73 -0.65
CA ASN A 241 -2.41 -16.23 -1.26
C ASN A 241 -2.88 -14.96 -0.55
N ILE A 242 -3.10 -13.89 -1.32
CA ILE A 242 -3.67 -12.63 -0.84
C ILE A 242 -4.94 -12.37 -1.63
N THR A 243 -6.05 -12.27 -0.94
CA THR A 243 -7.32 -12.05 -1.62
C THR A 243 -8.25 -11.13 -0.83
N CYS A 244 -8.97 -10.26 -1.55
CA CYS A 244 -10.00 -9.41 -0.99
C CYS A 244 -9.48 -8.50 0.16
N GLY A 245 -8.87 -7.39 -0.18
CA GLY A 245 -8.35 -6.44 0.80
C GLY A 245 -7.84 -5.17 0.15
N ALA A 246 -7.16 -4.35 0.93
CA ALA A 246 -6.54 -3.12 0.43
C ALA A 246 -5.31 -2.73 1.25
N ALA A 247 -4.40 -1.96 0.62
CA ALA A 247 -3.22 -1.43 1.28
C ALA A 247 -2.92 0.00 0.81
N PHE A 248 -2.50 0.84 1.76
CA PHE A 248 -2.32 2.27 1.53
C PHE A 248 -0.95 2.75 1.99
N ASN A 249 -0.39 3.72 1.27
CA ASN A 249 0.77 4.53 1.66
C ASN A 249 2.10 3.77 1.83
N GLY A 250 2.37 2.78 0.99
CA GLY A 250 3.65 2.06 1.00
C GLY A 250 4.78 2.90 0.40
N SER A 251 5.82 3.19 1.18
CA SER A 251 6.95 3.97 0.71
C SER A 251 7.76 3.26 -0.38
N ASP A 252 7.90 1.94 -0.30
CA ASP A 252 8.59 1.10 -1.28
C ASP A 252 7.68 -0.02 -1.81
N LYS A 253 7.57 -1.14 -1.13
CA LYS A 253 6.81 -2.31 -1.61
C LYS A 253 5.52 -2.52 -0.80
N THR A 254 4.48 -3.02 -1.45
CA THR A 254 3.32 -3.56 -0.74
C THR A 254 3.59 -5.00 -0.34
N PHE A 255 4.01 -5.82 -1.30
CA PHE A 255 4.31 -7.25 -1.06
C PHE A 255 5.74 -7.59 -1.46
N GLN A 256 6.50 -8.08 -0.49
CA GLN A 256 7.87 -8.53 -0.66
C GLN A 256 7.91 -10.05 -0.83
N PHE A 257 8.78 -10.55 -1.71
CA PHE A 257 8.94 -11.98 -1.94
C PHE A 257 10.41 -12.41 -1.75
N ASN A 258 10.74 -12.85 -0.53
CA ASN A 258 12.07 -13.29 -0.15
C ASN A 258 12.28 -14.79 -0.35
N GLY A 259 11.25 -15.58 -0.07
CA GLY A 259 11.25 -17.04 -0.19
C GLY A 259 11.31 -17.56 -1.63
N ARG A 260 10.73 -18.74 -1.83
CA ARG A 260 10.57 -19.40 -3.13
C ARG A 260 9.12 -19.83 -3.30
N GLY A 261 8.73 -20.20 -4.53
CA GLY A 261 7.36 -20.64 -4.82
C GLY A 261 6.54 -19.56 -5.51
N GLU A 262 5.31 -19.33 -5.07
CA GLU A 262 4.37 -18.45 -5.74
C GLU A 262 3.74 -17.43 -4.78
N LEU A 263 3.52 -16.20 -5.27
CA LEU A 263 2.75 -15.14 -4.62
C LEU A 263 1.54 -14.83 -5.50
N HIS A 264 0.35 -15.09 -4.98
CA HIS A 264 -0.91 -14.83 -5.67
C HIS A 264 -1.64 -13.65 -5.01
N ILE A 265 -1.99 -12.65 -5.82
CA ILE A 265 -2.72 -11.45 -5.38
C ILE A 265 -3.98 -11.33 -6.21
N SER A 266 -5.15 -11.31 -5.57
CA SER A 266 -6.43 -11.21 -6.27
C SER A 266 -7.46 -10.36 -5.53
N LYS A 267 -8.37 -9.71 -6.30
CA LYS A 267 -9.45 -8.87 -5.76
C LYS A 267 -8.94 -7.86 -4.74
N PHE A 268 -7.85 -7.17 -5.08
CA PHE A 268 -7.11 -6.33 -4.16
C PHE A 268 -7.02 -4.89 -4.65
N TYR A 269 -6.95 -3.94 -3.72
CA TYR A 269 -6.76 -2.53 -4.01
C TYR A 269 -5.49 -2.02 -3.37
N VAL A 270 -4.67 -1.28 -4.12
CA VAL A 270 -3.47 -0.62 -3.57
C VAL A 270 -3.44 0.85 -3.99
N GLN A 271 -3.14 1.71 -3.02
CA GLN A 271 -3.01 3.15 -3.29
C GLN A 271 -1.73 3.70 -2.68
N SER A 272 -1.05 4.58 -3.45
CA SER A 272 0.12 5.35 -3.02
C SER A 272 1.27 4.45 -2.55
N ALA A 273 1.76 3.57 -3.44
CA ALA A 273 2.88 2.69 -3.15
C ALA A 273 3.97 2.77 -4.23
N GLY A 274 5.21 2.50 -3.84
CA GLY A 274 6.31 2.40 -4.78
C GLY A 274 6.14 1.20 -5.72
N LYS A 275 5.81 0.02 -5.17
CA LYS A 275 5.57 -1.22 -5.92
C LYS A 275 4.43 -2.02 -5.30
N LEU A 276 3.61 -2.69 -6.14
CA LEU A 276 2.64 -3.66 -5.64
C LEU A 276 3.34 -4.93 -5.16
N ALA A 277 4.22 -5.53 -5.95
CA ALA A 277 4.94 -6.74 -5.57
C ALA A 277 6.37 -6.74 -6.13
N ARG A 278 7.32 -7.28 -5.36
CA ARG A 278 8.73 -7.35 -5.75
C ARG A 278 9.40 -8.62 -5.22
N THR A 279 10.03 -9.41 -6.09
CA THR A 279 10.97 -10.45 -5.66
C THR A 279 12.25 -9.80 -5.12
N CYS A 280 12.80 -10.31 -4.02
CA CYS A 280 13.94 -9.66 -3.37
C CYS A 280 15.11 -9.42 -4.32
N GLY A 281 15.63 -8.20 -4.32
CA GLY A 281 16.73 -7.81 -5.19
C GLY A 281 18.09 -8.33 -4.74
N ASP A 282 18.37 -8.32 -3.43
CA ASP A 282 19.69 -8.58 -2.84
C ASP A 282 19.62 -9.22 -1.44
N CYS A 283 18.70 -10.15 -1.24
CA CYS A 283 18.58 -10.89 0.03
C CYS A 283 19.75 -11.85 0.26
N THR A 284 19.94 -12.21 1.53
CA THR A 284 20.78 -13.34 1.92
C THR A 284 20.21 -14.62 1.28
N ASN A 285 21.07 -15.44 0.65
CA ASN A 285 20.67 -16.62 -0.13
C ASN A 285 19.65 -16.30 -1.24
N ASN A 286 19.75 -15.12 -1.84
CA ASN A 286 18.85 -14.74 -2.93
C ASN A 286 18.95 -15.70 -4.13
N GLY A 287 17.86 -15.89 -4.84
CA GLY A 287 17.76 -16.78 -6.00
C GLY A 287 16.29 -17.05 -6.33
N GLY A 288 16.04 -17.88 -7.29
CA GLY A 288 14.69 -18.25 -7.78
C GLY A 288 14.60 -19.77 -8.06
N PRO A 289 13.62 -20.19 -8.89
CA PRO A 289 12.60 -19.32 -9.48
C PRO A 289 11.51 -18.93 -8.47
N ARG A 290 10.89 -17.77 -8.69
CA ARG A 290 9.69 -17.29 -8.02
C ARG A 290 8.63 -16.93 -9.07
N LYS A 291 7.36 -17.04 -8.70
CA LYS A 291 6.28 -16.67 -9.59
C LYS A 291 5.31 -15.73 -8.87
N ILE A 292 5.00 -14.60 -9.50
CA ILE A 292 3.98 -13.66 -9.02
C ILE A 292 2.77 -13.75 -9.95
N VAL A 293 1.60 -13.97 -9.38
CA VAL A 293 0.33 -14.03 -10.11
C VAL A 293 -0.59 -12.93 -9.62
N ILE A 294 -0.99 -12.04 -10.50
CA ILE A 294 -1.91 -10.95 -10.23
C ILE A 294 -3.16 -11.14 -11.06
N ASN A 295 -4.31 -11.12 -10.41
CA ASN A 295 -5.61 -11.19 -11.06
C ASN A 295 -6.64 -10.31 -10.35
N ASP A 296 -7.41 -9.52 -11.12
CA ASP A 296 -8.46 -8.66 -10.55
C ASP A 296 -7.91 -7.67 -9.51
N VAL A 297 -6.92 -6.86 -9.87
CA VAL A 297 -6.31 -5.87 -8.98
C VAL A 297 -6.54 -4.46 -9.51
N ILE A 298 -6.87 -3.55 -8.60
CA ILE A 298 -7.00 -2.13 -8.88
C ILE A 298 -5.87 -1.40 -8.15
N THR A 299 -5.14 -0.54 -8.87
CA THR A 299 -4.09 0.29 -8.26
C THR A 299 -4.34 1.77 -8.52
N ARG A 300 -3.97 2.60 -7.54
CA ARG A 300 -3.96 4.05 -7.67
C ARG A 300 -2.63 4.61 -7.21
N ASP A 301 -1.97 5.37 -8.09
CA ASP A 301 -0.68 6.02 -7.80
C ASP A 301 0.39 5.03 -7.33
N VAL A 302 0.50 3.89 -8.02
CA VAL A 302 1.54 2.87 -7.83
C VAL A 302 2.54 2.94 -8.98
N SER A 303 3.83 3.12 -8.66
CA SER A 303 4.86 3.35 -9.68
C SER A 303 5.23 2.09 -10.46
N THR A 304 5.22 0.92 -9.82
CA THR A 304 5.56 -0.38 -10.44
C THR A 304 4.60 -1.45 -9.94
N ILE A 305 4.01 -2.20 -10.85
CA ILE A 305 3.11 -3.29 -10.45
C ILE A 305 3.92 -4.49 -10.00
N VAL A 306 4.75 -5.06 -10.85
CA VAL A 306 5.59 -6.20 -10.48
C VAL A 306 7.05 -5.92 -10.80
N GLY A 307 7.92 -6.30 -9.89
CA GLY A 307 9.36 -6.35 -10.10
C GLY A 307 9.89 -7.76 -9.90
N ILE A 308 10.58 -8.34 -10.89
CA ILE A 308 11.10 -9.71 -10.87
C ILE A 308 12.57 -9.79 -11.30
N ASN A 309 13.30 -10.78 -10.79
CA ASN A 309 14.70 -11.01 -11.16
C ASN A 309 14.80 -12.10 -12.24
N THR A 310 14.88 -11.70 -13.48
CA THR A 310 14.90 -12.64 -14.62
C THR A 310 16.13 -13.54 -14.66
N ASN A 311 17.26 -13.06 -14.13
CA ASN A 311 18.47 -13.90 -14.01
C ASN A 311 18.35 -15.04 -12.98
N PHE A 312 17.31 -15.04 -12.16
CA PHE A 312 16.96 -16.15 -11.25
C PHE A 312 15.80 -17.00 -11.77
N GLY A 313 15.30 -16.70 -12.98
CA GLY A 313 14.14 -17.40 -13.56
C GLY A 313 12.80 -16.98 -12.96
N ASP A 314 12.75 -15.83 -12.29
CA ASP A 314 11.49 -15.30 -11.74
C ASP A 314 10.54 -14.92 -12.90
N THR A 315 9.24 -15.14 -12.69
CA THR A 315 8.18 -14.86 -13.67
C THR A 315 7.01 -14.12 -13.04
N ALA A 316 6.24 -13.44 -13.88
CA ALA A 316 4.99 -12.78 -13.49
C ALA A 316 3.87 -13.07 -14.50
N ILE A 317 2.66 -13.31 -13.98
CA ILE A 317 1.42 -13.40 -14.76
C ILE A 317 0.49 -12.31 -14.25
N ILE A 318 -0.01 -11.44 -15.14
CA ILE A 318 -0.88 -10.33 -14.76
C ILE A 318 -2.13 -10.38 -15.64
N ARG A 319 -3.31 -10.39 -15.01
CA ARG A 319 -4.63 -10.39 -15.68
C ARG A 319 -5.57 -9.40 -14.96
N ASN A 320 -6.44 -8.76 -15.71
CA ASN A 320 -7.49 -7.87 -15.19
C ASN A 320 -6.95 -6.79 -14.22
N LEU A 321 -5.83 -6.17 -14.58
CA LEU A 321 -5.24 -5.06 -13.82
C LEU A 321 -5.92 -3.75 -14.21
N THR A 322 -6.38 -2.98 -13.23
CA THR A 322 -6.89 -1.61 -13.45
C THR A 322 -5.95 -0.60 -12.83
N LEU A 323 -5.48 0.37 -13.63
CA LEU A 323 -4.73 1.53 -13.18
C LEU A 323 -5.66 2.75 -13.07
N ASN A 324 -5.62 3.44 -11.94
CA ASN A 324 -6.40 4.65 -11.68
C ASN A 324 -5.51 5.75 -11.06
N ASN A 325 -4.48 6.19 -11.79
CA ASN A 325 -3.54 7.17 -11.30
C ASN A 325 -4.13 8.59 -11.32
N SER A 326 -3.80 9.39 -10.31
CA SER A 326 -4.20 10.80 -10.23
C SER A 326 -3.40 11.69 -11.18
N GLY A 327 -2.19 11.28 -11.55
CA GLY A 327 -1.26 11.98 -12.43
C GLY A 327 -0.98 11.24 -13.72
N THR A 328 -0.09 11.83 -14.54
CA THR A 328 0.33 11.31 -15.85
C THR A 328 1.60 10.45 -15.80
N SER A 329 2.08 10.10 -14.61
CA SER A 329 3.25 9.23 -14.44
C SER A 329 2.98 7.85 -15.03
N LYS A 330 3.94 7.35 -15.81
CA LYS A 330 3.82 6.04 -16.47
C LYS A 330 4.14 4.91 -15.51
N THR A 331 3.14 4.10 -15.20
CA THR A 331 3.30 2.91 -14.35
C THR A 331 4.06 1.82 -15.12
N LYS A 332 5.05 1.22 -14.46
CA LYS A 332 5.77 0.04 -14.97
C LYS A 332 4.99 -1.21 -14.61
N ILE A 333 4.48 -1.93 -15.60
CA ILE A 333 3.62 -3.08 -15.34
C ILE A 333 4.45 -4.29 -14.91
N CYS A 334 5.47 -4.67 -15.66
CA CYS A 334 6.39 -5.75 -15.32
C CYS A 334 7.83 -5.25 -15.49
N GLN A 335 8.44 -4.79 -14.40
CA GLN A 335 9.82 -4.33 -14.36
C GLN A 335 10.74 -5.51 -14.10
N VAL A 336 11.67 -5.76 -15.00
CA VAL A 336 12.66 -6.83 -14.86
C VAL A 336 13.98 -6.30 -14.30
N TYR A 337 14.63 -7.15 -13.50
CA TYR A 337 15.87 -6.82 -12.80
C TYR A 337 16.90 -7.93 -12.92
N LYS A 338 18.17 -7.57 -12.72
CA LYS A 338 19.24 -8.49 -12.34
C LYS A 338 19.33 -8.50 -10.81
N GLY A 339 18.89 -9.59 -10.21
CA GLY A 339 19.03 -9.81 -8.77
C GLY A 339 20.44 -10.29 -8.43
N VAL A 340 20.85 -10.07 -7.17
CA VAL A 340 22.15 -10.50 -6.63
C VAL A 340 21.97 -11.14 -5.26
N VAL A 341 22.95 -11.93 -4.82
CA VAL A 341 23.02 -12.39 -3.43
C VAL A 341 23.59 -11.25 -2.59
N LYS A 342 23.08 -11.07 -1.36
CA LYS A 342 23.54 -10.03 -0.44
C LYS A 342 25.06 -10.06 -0.29
N GLY A 343 25.69 -8.90 -0.43
CA GLY A 343 27.15 -8.76 -0.42
C GLY A 343 27.83 -8.89 -1.78
N SER A 344 27.10 -9.30 -2.85
CA SER A 344 27.66 -9.44 -4.22
C SER A 344 27.38 -8.22 -5.12
N GLY A 345 26.99 -7.10 -4.52
CA GLY A 345 26.63 -5.86 -5.23
C GLY A 345 25.17 -5.48 -5.03
N SER A 346 24.63 -4.65 -5.91
CA SER A 346 23.26 -4.18 -5.86
C SER A 346 22.43 -4.72 -7.03
N SER A 347 21.17 -4.98 -6.78
CA SER A 347 20.19 -5.29 -7.84
C SER A 347 20.04 -4.11 -8.80
N SER A 348 19.96 -4.39 -10.11
CA SER A 348 19.82 -3.36 -11.14
C SER A 348 18.62 -3.59 -12.04
N ALA A 349 17.91 -2.51 -12.39
CA ALA A 349 16.80 -2.56 -13.32
C ALA A 349 17.32 -2.78 -14.76
N LEU A 350 16.67 -3.69 -15.50
CA LEU A 350 17.00 -4.03 -16.88
C LEU A 350 16.01 -3.41 -17.90
N GLY A 351 14.77 -3.17 -17.49
CA GLY A 351 13.73 -2.61 -18.36
C GLY A 351 12.33 -3.05 -17.95
N VAL A 352 11.36 -2.81 -18.82
CA VAL A 352 9.97 -3.25 -18.68
C VAL A 352 9.68 -4.26 -19.78
N GLU A 353 9.02 -5.36 -19.48
CA GLU A 353 8.65 -6.39 -20.44
C GLU A 353 7.13 -6.59 -20.51
N PHE A 354 6.67 -7.00 -21.70
CA PHE A 354 5.30 -7.39 -22.01
C PHE A 354 5.32 -8.59 -22.94
N ASP A 355 4.39 -9.52 -22.75
CA ASP A 355 4.17 -10.69 -23.61
C ASP A 355 5.47 -11.51 -23.82
N THR A 356 6.20 -11.70 -22.72
CA THR A 356 7.42 -12.50 -22.70
C THR A 356 7.26 -13.70 -21.75
N ALA A 357 8.20 -14.64 -21.82
CA ALA A 357 8.23 -15.78 -20.91
C ALA A 357 8.40 -15.35 -19.44
N ASN A 358 9.04 -14.20 -19.16
CA ASN A 358 9.19 -13.68 -17.81
C ASN A 358 7.98 -12.85 -17.36
N CYS A 359 7.39 -12.09 -18.27
CA CYS A 359 6.30 -11.15 -18.03
C CYS A 359 5.09 -11.49 -18.92
N ASP A 360 4.29 -12.46 -18.50
CA ASP A 360 3.05 -12.84 -19.18
C ASP A 360 1.94 -11.84 -18.84
N VAL A 361 1.97 -10.73 -19.56
CA VAL A 361 0.97 -9.65 -19.51
C VAL A 361 0.89 -8.98 -20.88
N ARG A 362 -0.33 -8.83 -21.38
CA ARG A 362 -0.60 -8.12 -22.65
C ARG A 362 -1.25 -6.78 -22.34
N PRO A 363 -1.16 -5.79 -23.23
CA PRO A 363 -1.88 -4.52 -23.05
C PRO A 363 -3.38 -4.69 -22.77
N ALA A 364 -4.02 -5.69 -23.37
CA ALA A 364 -5.44 -6.01 -23.14
C ALA A 364 -5.75 -6.53 -21.72
N ASP A 365 -4.74 -6.95 -20.96
CA ASP A 365 -4.88 -7.35 -19.56
C ASP A 365 -4.89 -6.15 -18.60
N VAL A 366 -4.68 -4.91 -19.14
CA VAL A 366 -4.57 -3.67 -18.35
C VAL A 366 -5.64 -2.66 -18.77
N THR A 367 -6.49 -2.28 -17.84
CA THR A 367 -7.46 -1.20 -18.02
C THR A 367 -6.89 0.11 -17.46
N LEU A 368 -6.90 1.17 -18.27
CA LEU A 368 -6.43 2.50 -17.86
C LEU A 368 -7.66 3.39 -17.56
N LEU A 369 -7.71 3.96 -16.35
CA LEU A 369 -8.76 4.91 -15.95
C LEU A 369 -8.17 6.31 -15.73
N GLY A 370 -8.97 7.33 -16.02
CA GLY A 370 -8.57 8.73 -15.83
C GLY A 370 -7.33 9.10 -16.66
N ASN A 371 -6.32 9.65 -15.99
CA ASN A 371 -5.05 10.06 -16.60
C ASN A 371 -3.97 8.97 -16.56
N SER A 372 -4.33 7.75 -16.20
CA SER A 372 -3.38 6.65 -16.05
C SER A 372 -2.65 6.35 -17.35
N GLN A 373 -1.36 6.11 -17.24
CA GLN A 373 -0.50 5.70 -18.34
C GLN A 373 0.35 4.50 -17.91
N MET A 374 0.66 3.62 -18.84
CA MET A 374 1.64 2.55 -18.63
C MET A 374 2.93 2.82 -19.42
N ASN A 375 4.05 2.36 -18.88
CA ASN A 375 5.31 2.40 -19.59
C ASN A 375 5.35 1.27 -20.62
N THR A 376 5.26 1.63 -21.88
CA THR A 376 5.24 0.71 -23.03
C THR A 376 6.56 0.64 -23.80
N SER A 377 7.65 1.25 -23.26
CA SER A 377 8.91 1.40 -23.97
C SER A 377 9.59 0.07 -24.39
N ALA A 378 9.14 -1.06 -23.87
CA ALA A 378 9.64 -2.39 -24.22
C ALA A 378 8.65 -3.26 -25.00
N CYS A 379 7.47 -2.75 -25.35
CA CYS A 379 6.54 -3.52 -26.19
C CYS A 379 7.10 -3.68 -27.60
N ALA A 380 7.54 -4.87 -27.94
CA ALA A 380 7.91 -5.22 -29.31
C ALA A 380 6.64 -5.26 -30.17
N GLY A 381 6.23 -4.15 -30.71
CA GLY A 381 5.40 -4.09 -31.93
C GLY A 381 3.90 -3.91 -31.80
N SER A 382 3.23 -3.89 -30.66
CA SER A 382 1.76 -3.76 -30.62
C SER A 382 1.18 -3.24 -29.30
N CYS A 383 1.80 -2.25 -28.66
CA CYS A 383 1.12 -1.54 -27.59
C CYS A 383 0.21 -0.46 -28.18
N PRO A 384 -1.11 -0.50 -27.92
CA PRO A 384 -1.98 0.60 -28.31
C PRO A 384 -1.53 1.85 -27.54
N ILE A 385 -1.17 2.87 -28.31
CA ILE A 385 -0.96 4.23 -27.81
C ILE A 385 -2.36 4.85 -27.79
N ASN A 386 -3.00 4.93 -26.65
CA ASN A 386 -4.17 5.76 -26.43
C ASN A 386 -3.78 6.94 -25.55
#